data_6d3da5cd3263c8fc8bf864c1373ec41a
#
_entry.id   6d3da5cd3263c8fc8bf864c1373ec41a
#
_cell.length_a   1.000
_cell.length_b   1.000
_cell.length_c   1.000
_cell.angle_alpha   90.00
_cell.angle_beta   90.00
_cell.angle_gamma   90.00
#
_symmetry.space_group_name_H-M   'P 1'
#
loop_
_entity.id
_entity.type
_entity.pdbx_description
1 polymer ?
#
loop_
_entity_poly.entity_id
_entity_poly.type
_entity_poly.pdbx_seq_one_letter_code
_entity_poly.pdbx_strand_id
1 'polypeptide(L)'
;ILTYLNGTLLYDSHYRFCKFIVYHYLELEDLSFNEVSEKSQISKEDILRFCALLGFDDYDTFKAELLRSHMIRLDQIRARMLGVNSEQLIDEMEKSCSNEVMSEYISTICEAIFKAKRVVLIGALYPMSIAVEFQTDLVSFGKPVIQYHNFDKDIQLDENDVTIFVSATGRSMNSFVEIKKELRVDLTTSILITQNNTYALDEYKISDYVIPVPGKFDGINFNYQIM
;
A
#
# COMPACT_ATOMS: atom_id res chain seq x y z
N ILE A 1 2.95 -9.31 -10.05
CA ILE A 1 2.25 -9.66 -8.79
C ILE A 1 1.27 -8.54 -8.43
N LEU A 2 1.74 -7.35 -8.08
CA LEU A 2 0.88 -6.27 -7.61
C LEU A 2 -0.16 -5.82 -8.65
N THR A 3 0.16 -5.88 -9.94
CA THR A 3 -0.80 -5.60 -11.01
C THR A 3 -2.00 -6.54 -10.96
N TYR A 4 -1.78 -7.83 -10.75
CA TYR A 4 -2.86 -8.80 -10.61
C TYR A 4 -3.61 -8.59 -9.29
N LEU A 5 -2.87 -8.50 -8.17
CA LEU A 5 -3.44 -8.35 -6.83
C LEU A 5 -4.37 -7.13 -6.72
N ASN A 6 -3.95 -6.01 -7.30
CA ASN A 6 -4.69 -4.74 -7.21
C ASN A 6 -5.75 -4.57 -8.32
N GLY A 7 -5.66 -5.32 -9.42
CA GLY A 7 -6.54 -5.17 -10.58
C GLY A 7 -7.61 -6.25 -10.73
N THR A 8 -7.50 -7.37 -10.00
CA THR A 8 -8.52 -8.42 -10.07
C THR A 8 -9.81 -8.01 -9.35
N LEU A 9 -10.93 -8.57 -9.80
CA LEU A 9 -12.23 -8.43 -9.15
C LEU A 9 -12.71 -9.76 -8.53
N LEU A 10 -11.84 -10.77 -8.49
CA LEU A 10 -12.18 -12.12 -8.04
C LEU A 10 -11.27 -12.55 -6.89
N TYR A 11 -11.88 -13.18 -5.89
CA TYR A 11 -11.18 -13.90 -4.83
C TYR A 11 -10.87 -15.33 -5.28
N ASP A 12 -9.90 -15.49 -6.17
CA ASP A 12 -9.47 -16.76 -6.74
C ASP A 12 -8.13 -17.27 -6.16
N SER A 13 -7.65 -18.41 -6.63
CA SER A 13 -6.37 -18.98 -6.22
C SER A 13 -5.20 -18.07 -6.60
N HIS A 14 -5.28 -17.37 -7.73
CA HIS A 14 -4.24 -16.46 -8.19
C HIS A 14 -4.15 -15.20 -7.29
N TYR A 15 -5.31 -14.62 -6.91
CA TYR A 15 -5.36 -13.52 -5.94
C TYR A 15 -4.74 -13.93 -4.60
N ARG A 16 -5.15 -15.09 -4.08
CA ARG A 16 -4.61 -15.63 -2.83
C ARG A 16 -3.12 -15.89 -2.91
N PHE A 17 -2.62 -16.35 -4.06
CA PHE A 17 -1.19 -16.56 -4.29
C PHE A 17 -0.41 -15.23 -4.31
N CYS A 18 -0.90 -14.22 -5.02
CA CYS A 18 -0.30 -12.88 -4.99
C CYS A 18 -0.26 -12.30 -3.58
N LYS A 19 -1.35 -12.46 -2.83
CA LYS A 19 -1.45 -12.04 -1.43
C LYS A 19 -0.43 -12.78 -0.56
N PHE A 20 -0.31 -14.10 -0.69
CA PHE A 20 0.72 -14.90 -0.01
C PHE A 20 2.14 -14.38 -0.31
N ILE A 21 2.45 -14.11 -1.57
CA ILE A 21 3.75 -13.55 -1.96
C ILE A 21 4.02 -12.22 -1.25
N VAL A 22 3.04 -11.31 -1.18
CA VAL A 22 3.21 -10.01 -0.50
C VAL A 22 3.48 -10.19 1.00
N TYR A 23 2.82 -11.15 1.65
CA TYR A 23 3.03 -11.40 3.09
C TYR A 23 4.36 -12.08 3.40
N HIS A 24 4.91 -12.85 2.46
CA HIS A 24 6.11 -13.67 2.64
C HIS A 24 7.25 -13.25 1.71
N TYR A 25 7.24 -11.99 1.24
CA TYR A 25 8.09 -11.54 0.14
C TYR A 25 9.58 -11.84 0.37
N LEU A 26 10.12 -11.51 1.54
CA LEU A 26 11.52 -11.75 1.86
C LEU A 26 11.83 -13.21 2.19
N GLU A 27 10.83 -14.00 2.58
CA GLU A 27 11.00 -15.42 2.89
C GLU A 27 11.05 -16.29 1.63
N LEU A 28 10.57 -15.78 0.49
CA LEU A 28 10.43 -16.57 -0.74
C LEU A 28 11.77 -17.14 -1.24
N GLU A 29 12.88 -16.47 -0.96
CA GLU A 29 14.20 -16.95 -1.36
C GLU A 29 14.49 -18.33 -0.76
N ASP A 30 14.12 -18.53 0.50
CA ASP A 30 14.39 -19.74 1.27
C ASP A 30 13.33 -20.82 1.08
N LEU A 31 12.14 -20.48 0.57
CA LEU A 31 11.04 -21.42 0.42
C LEU A 31 11.16 -22.23 -0.88
N SER A 32 11.09 -23.54 -0.77
CA SER A 32 10.91 -24.46 -1.90
C SER A 32 9.50 -24.36 -2.48
N PHE A 33 9.31 -24.84 -3.70
CA PHE A 33 7.99 -24.91 -4.34
C PHE A 33 6.96 -25.71 -3.53
N ASN A 34 7.41 -26.81 -2.86
CA ASN A 34 6.54 -27.60 -1.99
C ASN A 34 6.07 -26.77 -0.79
N GLU A 35 6.98 -26.10 -0.11
CA GLU A 35 6.66 -25.28 1.06
C GLU A 35 5.77 -24.09 0.71
N VAL A 36 5.97 -23.49 -0.45
CA VAL A 36 5.08 -22.41 -0.93
C VAL A 36 3.67 -22.94 -1.17
N SER A 37 3.51 -24.10 -1.80
CA SER A 37 2.19 -24.72 -2.01
C SER A 37 1.51 -25.06 -0.67
N GLU A 38 2.26 -25.64 0.28
CA GLU A 38 1.74 -26.02 1.59
C GLU A 38 1.36 -24.79 2.43
N LYS A 39 2.25 -23.82 2.56
CA LYS A 39 2.01 -22.61 3.37
C LYS A 39 0.90 -21.74 2.80
N SER A 40 0.83 -21.59 1.48
CA SER A 40 -0.22 -20.81 0.81
C SER A 40 -1.56 -21.53 0.76
N GLN A 41 -1.60 -22.86 0.98
CA GLN A 41 -2.76 -23.72 0.77
C GLN A 41 -3.30 -23.61 -0.67
N ILE A 42 -2.42 -23.48 -1.64
CA ILE A 42 -2.74 -23.40 -3.07
C ILE A 42 -2.07 -24.57 -3.77
N SER A 43 -2.82 -25.25 -4.65
CA SER A 43 -2.29 -26.39 -5.39
C SER A 43 -1.12 -25.98 -6.29
N LYS A 44 -0.15 -26.87 -6.47
CA LYS A 44 0.97 -26.64 -7.38
C LYS A 44 0.50 -26.35 -8.81
N GLU A 45 -0.60 -26.98 -9.23
CA GLU A 45 -1.19 -26.75 -10.54
C GLU A 45 -1.72 -25.33 -10.69
N ASP A 46 -2.34 -24.76 -9.67
CA ASP A 46 -2.81 -23.39 -9.67
C ASP A 46 -1.65 -22.40 -9.68
N ILE A 47 -0.59 -22.68 -8.90
CA ILE A 47 0.63 -21.86 -8.92
C ILE A 47 1.28 -21.89 -10.31
N LEU A 48 1.40 -23.09 -10.93
CA LEU A 48 1.97 -23.20 -12.28
C LEU A 48 1.08 -22.51 -13.33
N ARG A 49 -0.24 -22.59 -13.20
CA ARG A 49 -1.16 -21.82 -14.07
C ARG A 49 -0.93 -20.31 -13.93
N PHE A 50 -0.69 -19.84 -12.72
CA PHE A 50 -0.36 -18.42 -12.50
C PHE A 50 1.00 -18.05 -13.11
N CYS A 51 2.04 -18.90 -12.96
CA CYS A 51 3.33 -18.70 -13.60
C CYS A 51 3.17 -18.62 -15.13
N ALA A 52 2.43 -19.54 -15.73
CA ALA A 52 2.14 -19.53 -17.17
C ALA A 52 1.37 -18.28 -17.62
N LEU A 53 0.42 -17.77 -16.81
CA LEU A 53 -0.27 -16.51 -17.07
C LEU A 53 0.69 -15.32 -17.18
N LEU A 54 1.79 -15.35 -16.42
CA LEU A 54 2.83 -14.33 -16.42
C LEU A 54 3.93 -14.60 -17.47
N GLY A 55 3.84 -15.70 -18.21
CA GLY A 55 4.80 -16.08 -19.25
C GLY A 55 5.99 -16.89 -18.77
N PHE A 56 5.91 -17.53 -17.62
CA PHE A 56 6.95 -18.43 -17.09
C PHE A 56 6.57 -19.90 -17.28
N ASP A 57 7.52 -20.71 -17.72
CA ASP A 57 7.31 -22.14 -17.98
C ASP A 57 7.21 -22.96 -16.68
N ASP A 58 7.86 -22.50 -15.61
CA ASP A 58 7.90 -23.17 -14.32
C ASP A 58 8.00 -22.20 -13.13
N TYR A 59 7.86 -22.73 -11.92
CA TYR A 59 7.92 -21.95 -10.67
C TYR A 59 9.34 -21.42 -10.39
N ASP A 60 10.39 -22.18 -10.71
CA ASP A 60 11.76 -21.79 -10.37
C ASP A 60 12.20 -20.59 -11.23
N THR A 61 11.83 -20.58 -12.50
CA THR A 61 12.05 -19.44 -13.40
C THR A 61 11.26 -18.20 -12.93
N PHE A 62 10.00 -18.38 -12.54
CA PHE A 62 9.19 -17.32 -11.95
C PHE A 62 9.83 -16.76 -10.67
N LYS A 63 10.24 -17.63 -9.74
CA LYS A 63 10.89 -17.25 -8.47
C LYS A 63 12.19 -16.47 -8.73
N ALA A 64 13.04 -16.97 -9.64
CA ALA A 64 14.29 -16.30 -10.00
C ALA A 64 14.06 -14.90 -10.52
N GLU A 65 13.05 -14.70 -11.40
CA GLU A 65 12.71 -13.37 -11.92
C GLU A 65 12.13 -12.45 -10.83
N LEU A 66 11.36 -13.00 -9.91
CA LEU A 66 10.83 -12.23 -8.79
C LEU A 66 11.98 -11.70 -7.89
N LEU A 67 12.96 -12.56 -7.57
CA LEU A 67 14.13 -12.17 -6.78
C LEU A 67 15.01 -11.17 -7.54
N ARG A 68 15.20 -11.36 -8.84
CA ARG A 68 15.91 -10.39 -9.69
C ARG A 68 15.24 -9.03 -9.69
N SER A 69 13.92 -9.00 -9.84
CA SER A 69 13.11 -7.78 -9.80
C SER A 69 13.19 -7.08 -8.44
N HIS A 70 13.25 -7.85 -7.36
CA HIS A 70 13.47 -7.33 -6.01
C HIS A 70 14.80 -6.57 -5.89
N MET A 71 15.91 -7.16 -6.34
CA MET A 71 17.22 -6.50 -6.32
C MET A 71 17.23 -5.20 -7.14
N ILE A 72 16.64 -5.23 -8.35
CA ILE A 72 16.50 -4.03 -9.18
C ILE A 72 15.70 -2.94 -8.44
N ARG A 73 14.61 -3.31 -7.76
CA ARG A 73 13.79 -2.35 -7.02
C ARG A 73 14.56 -1.71 -5.87
N LEU A 74 15.30 -2.51 -5.10
CA LEU A 74 16.15 -1.97 -4.03
C LEU A 74 17.19 -0.98 -4.56
N ASP A 75 17.82 -1.27 -5.70
CA ASP A 75 18.77 -0.35 -6.34
C ASP A 75 18.10 0.92 -6.83
N GLN A 76 16.89 0.84 -7.39
CA GLN A 76 16.10 2.02 -7.76
C GLN A 76 15.74 2.88 -6.54
N ILE A 77 15.34 2.27 -5.44
CA ILE A 77 15.05 3.00 -4.19
C ILE A 77 16.32 3.68 -3.68
N ARG A 78 17.44 2.97 -3.60
CA ARG A 78 18.73 3.55 -3.20
C ARG A 78 19.11 4.73 -4.09
N ALA A 79 18.98 4.59 -5.40
CA ALA A 79 19.30 5.66 -6.35
C ALA A 79 18.40 6.90 -6.15
N ARG A 80 17.12 6.71 -5.87
CA ARG A 80 16.20 7.82 -5.56
C ARG A 80 16.54 8.51 -4.24
N MET A 81 17.00 7.76 -3.25
CA MET A 81 17.39 8.30 -1.95
C MET A 81 18.77 8.99 -1.94
N LEU A 82 19.60 8.73 -2.95
CA LEU A 82 20.88 9.42 -3.11
C LEU A 82 20.65 10.91 -3.40
N GLY A 83 21.05 11.76 -2.46
CA GLY A 83 20.92 13.23 -2.58
C GLY A 83 19.57 13.79 -2.12
N VAL A 84 18.64 12.96 -1.64
CA VAL A 84 17.43 13.44 -0.97
C VAL A 84 17.78 13.76 0.48
N ASN A 85 17.58 15.02 0.86
CA ASN A 85 17.58 15.43 2.26
C ASN A 85 16.13 15.35 2.77
N SER A 86 15.83 14.38 3.62
CA SER A 86 14.50 14.19 4.17
C SER A 86 14.00 15.39 4.98
N GLU A 87 14.89 16.08 5.69
CA GLU A 87 14.55 17.31 6.42
C GLU A 87 14.12 18.41 5.45
N GLN A 88 14.87 18.62 4.37
CA GLN A 88 14.52 19.60 3.34
C GLN A 88 13.18 19.27 2.68
N LEU A 89 12.92 17.99 2.39
CA LEU A 89 11.65 17.55 1.80
C LEU A 89 10.48 17.83 2.75
N ILE A 90 10.65 17.54 4.05
CA ILE A 90 9.65 17.85 5.08
C ILE A 90 9.41 19.34 5.18
N ASP A 91 10.46 20.14 5.22
CA ASP A 91 10.37 21.62 5.25
C ASP A 91 9.63 22.19 4.03
N GLU A 92 9.86 21.62 2.84
CA GLU A 92 9.14 22.00 1.62
C GLU A 92 7.66 21.64 1.69
N MET A 93 7.33 20.46 2.24
CA MET A 93 5.96 20.06 2.49
C MET A 93 5.27 20.95 3.52
N GLU A 94 5.93 21.27 4.62
CA GLU A 94 5.41 22.18 5.66
C GLU A 94 5.09 23.57 5.09
N LYS A 95 6.01 24.14 4.33
CA LYS A 95 5.80 25.43 3.65
C LYS A 95 4.63 25.39 2.68
N SER A 96 4.48 24.29 1.94
CA SER A 96 3.40 24.10 0.97
C SER A 96 2.05 23.93 1.62
N CYS A 97 2.00 23.32 2.81
CA CYS A 97 0.76 23.01 3.53
C CYS A 97 0.43 24.06 4.61
N SER A 98 1.28 25.04 4.85
CA SER A 98 1.15 26.03 5.95
C SER A 98 0.97 25.35 7.32
N ASN A 99 1.63 24.22 7.55
CA ASN A 99 1.48 23.40 8.74
C ASN A 99 2.85 23.15 9.40
N GLU A 100 3.12 23.87 10.49
CA GLU A 100 4.39 23.81 11.23
C GLU A 100 4.61 22.47 11.99
N VAL A 101 3.59 21.65 12.11
CA VAL A 101 3.62 20.39 12.90
C VAL A 101 3.91 19.15 12.04
N MET A 102 4.15 19.31 10.74
CA MET A 102 4.25 18.22 9.78
C MET A 102 5.43 17.27 10.07
N SER A 103 6.56 17.80 10.54
CA SER A 103 7.77 17.01 10.83
C SER A 103 7.53 15.96 11.91
N GLU A 104 6.91 16.35 13.03
CA GLU A 104 6.59 15.44 14.13
C GLU A 104 5.55 14.38 13.70
N TYR A 105 4.54 14.81 12.94
CA TYR A 105 3.52 13.92 12.39
C TYR A 105 4.12 12.86 11.44
N ILE A 106 4.98 13.28 10.52
CA ILE A 106 5.59 12.34 9.55
C ILE A 106 6.46 11.34 10.26
N SER A 107 7.28 11.75 11.22
CA SER A 107 8.10 10.84 12.02
C SER A 107 7.24 9.79 12.74
N THR A 108 6.16 10.22 13.38
CA THR A 108 5.24 9.32 14.09
C THR A 108 4.53 8.35 13.13
N ILE A 109 4.11 8.83 11.96
CA ILE A 109 3.49 8.01 10.92
C ILE A 109 4.49 6.98 10.39
N CYS A 110 5.72 7.37 10.09
CA CYS A 110 6.77 6.46 9.64
C CYS A 110 7.07 5.38 10.69
N GLU A 111 7.12 5.76 11.96
CA GLU A 111 7.31 4.82 13.07
C GLU A 111 6.14 3.84 13.20
N ALA A 112 4.89 4.32 13.07
CA ALA A 112 3.71 3.49 13.08
C ALA A 112 3.72 2.47 11.92
N ILE A 113 4.04 2.93 10.71
CA ILE A 113 4.17 2.05 9.53
C ILE A 113 5.29 1.02 9.74
N PHE A 114 6.43 1.44 10.30
CA PHE A 114 7.55 0.54 10.55
C PHE A 114 7.19 -0.56 11.56
N LYS A 115 6.51 -0.23 12.64
CA LYS A 115 6.09 -1.18 13.69
C LYS A 115 4.91 -2.06 13.27
N ALA A 116 4.09 -1.60 12.33
CA ALA A 116 2.88 -2.30 11.93
C ALA A 116 3.16 -3.71 11.40
N LYS A 117 2.26 -4.64 11.68
CA LYS A 117 2.24 -5.98 11.10
C LYS A 117 2.01 -5.93 9.59
N ARG A 118 1.15 -5.02 9.14
CA ARG A 118 0.86 -4.73 7.73
C ARG A 118 0.26 -3.34 7.56
N VAL A 119 0.24 -2.88 6.32
CA VAL A 119 -0.46 -1.66 5.91
C VAL A 119 -1.60 -2.02 4.97
N VAL A 120 -2.78 -1.45 5.21
CA VAL A 120 -3.95 -1.60 4.34
C VAL A 120 -4.27 -0.27 3.68
N LEU A 121 -4.21 -0.23 2.35
CA LEU A 121 -4.51 0.95 1.55
C LEU A 121 -5.99 0.93 1.17
N ILE A 122 -6.69 2.02 1.44
CA ILE A 122 -8.11 2.18 1.11
C ILE A 122 -8.28 3.44 0.28
N GLY A 123 -8.81 3.29 -0.91
CA GLY A 123 -9.03 4.42 -1.81
C GLY A 123 -9.80 3.98 -3.04
N ALA A 124 -10.01 4.92 -3.95
CA ALA A 124 -10.71 4.66 -5.19
C ALA A 124 -10.03 5.34 -6.37
N LEU A 125 -10.08 4.70 -7.53
CA LEU A 125 -9.65 5.26 -8.81
C LEU A 125 -8.16 5.68 -8.83
N TYR A 126 -7.90 6.82 -9.45
CA TYR A 126 -6.59 7.33 -9.77
C TYR A 126 -5.62 7.48 -8.57
N PRO A 127 -6.01 8.00 -7.40
CA PRO A 127 -5.10 8.08 -6.27
C PRO A 127 -4.46 6.76 -5.87
N MET A 128 -5.15 5.63 -6.10
CA MET A 128 -4.62 4.31 -5.83
C MET A 128 -3.49 3.90 -6.79
N SER A 129 -3.40 4.48 -7.98
CA SER A 129 -2.29 4.22 -8.90
C SER A 129 -0.96 4.74 -8.34
N ILE A 130 -0.98 5.87 -7.63
CA ILE A 130 0.21 6.41 -6.93
C ILE A 130 0.56 5.53 -5.72
N ALA A 131 -0.46 5.04 -5.02
CA ALA A 131 -0.27 4.16 -3.89
C ALA A 131 0.44 2.83 -4.26
N VAL A 132 0.40 2.40 -5.54
CA VAL A 132 1.14 1.22 -6.02
C VAL A 132 2.67 1.41 -5.91
N GLU A 133 3.18 2.61 -6.16
CA GLU A 133 4.61 2.90 -6.01
C GLU A 133 5.04 2.76 -4.55
N PHE A 134 4.31 3.39 -3.65
CA PHE A 134 4.50 3.25 -2.21
C PHE A 134 4.37 1.79 -1.74
N GLN A 135 3.34 1.07 -2.21
CA GLN A 135 3.15 -0.35 -1.93
C GLN A 135 4.36 -1.17 -2.37
N THR A 136 4.87 -0.92 -3.58
CA THR A 136 6.01 -1.65 -4.13
C THR A 136 7.25 -1.45 -3.29
N ASP A 137 7.52 -0.23 -2.86
CA ASP A 137 8.68 0.09 -2.03
C ASP A 137 8.61 -0.61 -0.67
N LEU A 138 7.49 -0.49 0.02
CA LEU A 138 7.33 -1.10 1.34
C LEU A 138 7.38 -2.63 1.29
N VAL A 139 6.75 -3.25 0.28
CA VAL A 139 6.83 -4.71 0.08
C VAL A 139 8.26 -5.15 -0.18
N SER A 140 9.04 -4.37 -0.93
CA SER A 140 10.46 -4.65 -1.16
C SER A 140 11.31 -4.57 0.12
N PHE A 141 10.86 -3.84 1.13
CA PHE A 141 11.46 -3.84 2.47
C PHE A 141 10.87 -4.90 3.41
N GLY A 142 10.02 -5.78 2.90
CA GLY A 142 9.39 -6.85 3.69
C GLY A 142 8.19 -6.39 4.52
N LYS A 143 7.68 -5.16 4.29
CA LYS A 143 6.46 -4.70 4.92
C LYS A 143 5.26 -5.14 4.05
N PRO A 144 4.37 -6.03 4.53
CA PRO A 144 3.17 -6.37 3.80
C PRO A 144 2.27 -5.14 3.61
N VAL A 145 1.98 -4.81 2.36
CA VAL A 145 1.04 -3.75 1.99
C VAL A 145 0.03 -4.28 1.00
N ILE A 146 -1.24 -4.18 1.33
CA ILE A 146 -2.35 -4.65 0.48
C ILE A 146 -3.34 -3.53 0.23
N GLN A 147 -3.97 -3.52 -0.94
CA GLN A 147 -5.13 -2.69 -1.20
C GLN A 147 -6.39 -3.41 -0.72
N TYR A 148 -7.31 -2.66 -0.11
CA TYR A 148 -8.59 -3.19 0.29
C TYR A 148 -9.50 -3.43 -0.91
N HIS A 149 -10.07 -4.62 -0.97
CA HIS A 149 -11.10 -5.01 -1.92
C HIS A 149 -12.32 -5.58 -1.17
N ASN A 150 -13.52 -5.13 -1.51
CA ASN A 150 -14.76 -5.57 -0.87
C ASN A 150 -15.01 -7.09 -0.94
N PHE A 151 -14.42 -7.76 -1.91
CA PHE A 151 -14.53 -9.22 -2.05
C PHE A 151 -13.57 -10.00 -1.13
N ASP A 152 -12.53 -9.35 -0.59
CA ASP A 152 -11.56 -10.00 0.31
C ASP A 152 -12.06 -9.98 1.76
N LYS A 153 -12.80 -11.00 2.12
CA LYS A 153 -13.36 -11.16 3.47
C LYS A 153 -12.36 -11.68 4.51
N ASP A 154 -11.14 -12.03 4.10
CA ASP A 154 -10.08 -12.45 5.02
C ASP A 154 -9.34 -11.28 5.65
N ILE A 155 -9.57 -10.05 5.19
CA ILE A 155 -8.98 -8.87 5.80
C ILE A 155 -9.72 -8.56 7.10
N GLN A 156 -9.11 -8.93 8.22
CA GLN A 156 -9.53 -8.53 9.56
C GLN A 156 -8.42 -7.67 10.15
N LEU A 157 -8.77 -6.46 10.59
CA LEU A 157 -7.82 -5.49 11.14
C LEU A 157 -7.74 -5.60 12.65
N ASP A 158 -6.54 -5.35 13.19
CA ASP A 158 -6.26 -5.29 14.62
C ASP A 158 -5.35 -4.08 14.95
N GLU A 159 -5.01 -3.91 16.23
CA GLU A 159 -4.18 -2.80 16.73
C GLU A 159 -2.75 -2.77 16.17
N ASN A 160 -2.31 -3.85 15.54
CA ASN A 160 -0.99 -3.94 14.92
C ASN A 160 -1.00 -3.56 13.44
N ASP A 161 -2.16 -3.19 12.91
CA ASP A 161 -2.31 -2.77 11.52
C ASP A 161 -2.29 -1.23 11.38
N VAL A 162 -1.80 -0.75 10.24
CA VAL A 162 -1.96 0.64 9.82
C VAL A 162 -2.90 0.70 8.62
N THR A 163 -3.84 1.63 8.66
CA THR A 163 -4.77 1.87 7.57
C THR A 163 -4.51 3.23 6.94
N ILE A 164 -4.29 3.28 5.63
CA ILE A 164 -4.05 4.52 4.90
C ILE A 164 -5.19 4.75 3.91
N PHE A 165 -5.96 5.81 4.15
CA PHE A 165 -6.99 6.29 3.24
C PHE A 165 -6.38 7.28 2.25
N VAL A 166 -6.61 7.07 0.95
CA VAL A 166 -6.17 7.96 -0.12
C VAL A 166 -7.38 8.53 -0.83
N SER A 167 -7.65 9.81 -0.59
CA SER A 167 -8.83 10.49 -1.15
C SER A 167 -8.52 11.95 -1.47
N ALA A 168 -8.13 12.24 -2.72
CA ALA A 168 -7.71 13.56 -3.15
C ALA A 168 -8.70 14.68 -2.80
N THR A 169 -9.97 14.49 -3.13
CA THR A 169 -11.02 15.50 -2.89
C THR A 169 -11.83 15.29 -1.61
N GLY A 170 -11.65 14.17 -0.93
CA GLY A 170 -12.47 13.76 0.21
C GLY A 170 -13.89 13.27 -0.15
N ARG A 171 -14.29 13.31 -1.43
CA ARG A 171 -15.66 12.89 -1.82
C ARG A 171 -15.99 11.44 -1.50
N SER A 172 -15.00 10.58 -1.47
CA SER A 172 -15.16 9.17 -1.13
C SER A 172 -15.21 8.90 0.38
N MET A 173 -15.01 9.92 1.23
CA MET A 173 -14.97 9.74 2.68
C MET A 173 -16.29 9.21 3.26
N ASN A 174 -17.44 9.59 2.67
CA ASN A 174 -18.73 9.05 3.12
C ASN A 174 -18.81 7.53 2.93
N SER A 175 -18.31 7.03 1.79
CA SER A 175 -18.22 5.57 1.56
C SER A 175 -17.21 4.91 2.50
N PHE A 176 -16.14 5.60 2.85
CA PHE A 176 -15.15 5.10 3.80
C PHE A 176 -15.70 4.93 5.22
N VAL A 177 -16.70 5.69 5.62
CA VAL A 177 -17.34 5.55 6.94
C VAL A 177 -17.93 4.15 7.13
N GLU A 178 -18.56 3.58 6.11
CA GLU A 178 -19.09 2.21 6.17
C GLU A 178 -17.96 1.19 6.16
N ILE A 179 -16.98 1.34 5.26
CA ILE A 179 -15.78 0.50 5.21
C ILE A 179 -15.05 0.50 6.56
N LYS A 180 -14.91 1.65 7.20
CA LYS A 180 -14.29 1.77 8.53
C LYS A 180 -14.97 0.89 9.57
N LYS A 181 -16.30 0.86 9.59
CA LYS A 181 -17.07 0.05 10.53
C LYS A 181 -16.93 -1.44 10.24
N GLU A 182 -17.03 -1.82 8.97
CA GLU A 182 -16.94 -3.22 8.53
C GLU A 182 -15.55 -3.81 8.86
N LEU A 183 -14.49 -3.05 8.58
CA LEU A 183 -13.11 -3.48 8.79
C LEU A 183 -12.56 -3.26 10.20
N ARG A 184 -13.29 -2.63 11.09
CA ARG A 184 -12.81 -2.27 12.43
C ARG A 184 -11.57 -1.37 12.39
N VAL A 185 -11.57 -0.37 11.51
CA VAL A 185 -10.47 0.62 11.39
C VAL A 185 -10.24 1.38 12.69
N ASP A 186 -11.26 1.47 13.55
CA ASP A 186 -11.18 2.02 14.90
C ASP A 186 -10.10 1.37 15.79
N LEU A 187 -9.67 0.16 15.45
CA LEU A 187 -8.59 -0.53 16.18
C LEU A 187 -7.19 -0.17 15.66
N THR A 188 -7.08 0.35 14.44
CA THR A 188 -5.80 0.58 13.76
C THR A 188 -5.31 2.01 13.93
N THR A 189 -4.01 2.25 13.68
CA THR A 189 -3.55 3.60 13.40
C THR A 189 -4.02 3.99 11.99
N SER A 190 -4.89 5.00 11.90
CA SER A 190 -5.51 5.43 10.65
C SER A 190 -4.95 6.75 10.15
N ILE A 191 -4.60 6.78 8.86
CA ILE A 191 -3.98 7.93 8.19
C ILE A 191 -4.85 8.31 6.99
N LEU A 192 -5.13 9.59 6.80
CA LEU A 192 -5.80 10.13 5.62
C LEU A 192 -4.84 11.01 4.82
N ILE A 193 -4.65 10.67 3.54
CA ILE A 193 -3.92 11.50 2.58
C ILE A 193 -4.94 12.19 1.68
N THR A 194 -4.99 13.54 1.71
CA THR A 194 -6.02 14.31 1.01
C THR A 194 -5.56 15.71 0.62
N GLN A 195 -6.15 16.28 -0.42
CA GLN A 195 -6.04 17.71 -0.74
C GLN A 195 -7.11 18.56 -0.03
N ASN A 196 -8.06 17.92 0.65
CA ASN A 196 -9.12 18.62 1.34
C ASN A 196 -8.71 18.98 2.77
N ASN A 197 -8.23 20.21 2.95
CA ASN A 197 -7.78 20.71 4.25
C ASN A 197 -8.89 20.76 5.32
N THR A 198 -10.17 20.67 4.94
CA THR A 198 -11.28 20.63 5.90
C THR A 198 -11.16 19.43 6.85
N TYR A 199 -10.60 18.32 6.38
CA TYR A 199 -10.40 17.12 7.21
C TYR A 199 -9.22 17.21 8.18
N ALA A 200 -8.38 18.22 8.05
CA ALA A 200 -7.32 18.52 9.01
C ALA A 200 -7.85 19.27 10.26
N LEU A 201 -9.13 19.71 10.23
CA LEU A 201 -9.75 20.37 11.37
C LEU A 201 -10.21 19.33 12.38
N ASP A 202 -9.97 19.59 13.68
CA ASP A 202 -10.33 18.69 14.79
C ASP A 202 -11.83 18.33 14.85
N GLU A 203 -12.69 19.19 14.31
CA GLU A 203 -14.14 18.98 14.23
C GLU A 203 -14.53 17.74 13.41
N TYR A 204 -13.65 17.29 12.50
CA TYR A 204 -13.90 16.19 11.57
C TYR A 204 -13.00 14.97 11.83
N LYS A 205 -12.69 14.64 13.05
CA LYS A 205 -11.79 13.53 13.42
C LYS A 205 -12.10 12.21 12.72
N ILE A 206 -11.73 12.17 11.42
CA ILE A 206 -12.00 11.05 10.51
C ILE A 206 -10.93 9.97 10.63
N SER A 207 -9.70 10.37 10.95
CA SER A 207 -8.52 9.51 11.10
C SER A 207 -7.61 10.08 12.19
N ASP A 208 -6.68 9.25 12.68
CA ASP A 208 -5.74 9.68 13.72
C ASP A 208 -4.77 10.72 13.18
N TYR A 209 -4.36 10.57 11.93
CA TYR A 209 -3.48 11.50 11.23
C TYR A 209 -4.08 11.92 9.90
N VAL A 210 -3.92 13.20 9.54
CA VAL A 210 -4.30 13.73 8.24
C VAL A 210 -3.06 14.36 7.60
N ILE A 211 -2.68 13.86 6.42
CA ILE A 211 -1.60 14.42 5.60
C ILE A 211 -2.26 15.26 4.50
N PRO A 212 -2.23 16.59 4.61
CA PRO A 212 -2.71 17.46 3.55
C PRO A 212 -1.71 17.46 2.40
N VAL A 213 -2.17 17.22 1.18
CA VAL A 213 -1.36 17.31 -0.04
C VAL A 213 -1.60 18.66 -0.70
N PRO A 214 -0.54 19.42 -1.06
CA PRO A 214 -0.71 20.71 -1.74
C PRO A 214 -1.46 20.57 -3.05
N GLY A 215 -2.26 21.56 -3.40
CA GLY A 215 -2.98 21.60 -4.67
C GLY A 215 -4.36 22.24 -4.55
N LYS A 216 -5.01 22.44 -5.70
CA LYS A 216 -6.40 22.89 -5.72
C LYS A 216 -7.34 21.73 -5.44
N PHE A 217 -8.26 21.99 -4.54
CA PHE A 217 -9.33 21.07 -4.15
C PHE A 217 -10.45 20.97 -5.21
N ASP A 218 -10.13 20.77 -6.46
CA ASP A 218 -11.11 20.64 -7.54
C ASP A 218 -11.15 19.24 -8.19
N GLY A 219 -10.26 18.35 -7.79
CA GLY A 219 -10.16 17.00 -8.34
C GLY A 219 -9.59 16.92 -9.75
N ILE A 220 -9.51 18.04 -10.44
CA ILE A 220 -8.99 18.11 -11.82
C ILE A 220 -7.47 18.26 -11.77
N ASN A 221 -6.97 19.17 -10.96
CA ASN A 221 -5.53 19.43 -10.87
C ASN A 221 -4.72 18.26 -10.33
N PHE A 222 -5.29 17.47 -9.43
CA PHE A 222 -4.62 16.27 -8.91
C PHE A 222 -4.31 15.28 -10.04
N ASN A 223 -5.22 15.12 -10.98
CA ASN A 223 -5.05 14.20 -12.11
C ASN A 223 -4.09 14.72 -13.17
N TYR A 224 -4.05 16.03 -13.41
CA TYR A 224 -3.22 16.64 -14.45
C TYR A 224 -1.82 17.05 -13.98
N GLN A 225 -1.60 17.27 -12.69
CA GLN A 225 -0.26 17.57 -12.16
C GLN A 225 0.66 16.36 -12.10
N ILE A 226 0.12 15.18 -12.27
CA ILE A 226 0.87 13.91 -12.17
C ILE A 226 1.06 13.26 -13.54
N MET A 227 0.26 13.65 -14.56
CA MET A 227 0.49 13.27 -15.96
C MET A 227 1.45 14.24 -16.64
#